data_7b4b857b71563b407c8e2714bc0ec3d4
#
_entry.id   7b4b857b71563b407c8e2714bc0ec3d4
#
_cell.length_a   1.000
_cell.length_b   1.000
_cell.length_c   1.000
_cell.angle_alpha   90.00
_cell.angle_beta   90.00
_cell.angle_gamma   90.00
#
_symmetry.space_group_name_H-M   'P 1'
#
loop_
_entity.id
_entity.type
_entity.pdbx_description
1 polymer ?
#
loop_
_entity_poly.entity_id
_entity_poly.type
_entity_poly.pdbx_seq_one_letter_code
_entity_poly.pdbx_strand_id
1 'polypeptide(L)'
;MCSLVGKQLAKRSLQVSTGRCTGVNGCLALAGSSETDFQGVKLSTFHPKSGDITRKWYVIDATDVVLGKLASTVADLLLRGKHKPQFAPNVDAGDHVIIINADKIHVSSTKRGREMRYRHSGYPGGLKSMTLGQSLDANPVRVIEESVAGMMPHNKLSRASIKKLHVFAGEEHPYAGQKPETFEFKQVAQ
;
A
#
# COMPACT_ATOMS: atom_id res chain seq x y z
N MET A 1 33.62 44.73 -5.34
CA MET A 1 34.62 44.25 -4.38
C MET A 1 34.51 42.73 -4.31
N CYS A 2 35.51 42.06 -4.86
CA CYS A 2 35.63 40.60 -4.91
C CYS A 2 36.00 40.03 -3.54
N SER A 3 35.50 38.86 -3.21
CA SER A 3 36.23 37.92 -2.35
C SER A 3 35.88 36.49 -2.76
N LEU A 4 36.81 35.87 -3.46
CA LEU A 4 36.96 34.48 -3.78
C LEU A 4 37.49 33.75 -2.53
N VAL A 5 36.80 32.68 -2.09
CA VAL A 5 37.40 31.71 -1.16
C VAL A 5 37.44 30.36 -1.87
N GLY A 6 38.68 29.99 -2.21
CA GLY A 6 39.00 28.73 -2.88
C GLY A 6 38.89 27.54 -1.94
N LYS A 7 38.24 26.46 -2.43
CA LYS A 7 38.30 25.13 -1.81
C LYS A 7 39.45 24.35 -2.41
N GLN A 8 40.46 24.07 -1.61
CA GLN A 8 41.56 23.18 -1.93
C GLN A 8 41.11 21.73 -1.85
N LEU A 9 41.22 21.03 -2.96
CA LEU A 9 41.07 19.58 -3.08
C LEU A 9 42.42 18.93 -2.70
N ALA A 10 42.47 18.25 -1.57
CA ALA A 10 43.58 17.42 -1.17
C ALA A 10 43.54 16.08 -1.93
N LYS A 11 44.43 15.95 -2.90
CA LYS A 11 44.73 14.67 -3.57
C LYS A 11 45.58 13.81 -2.64
N ARG A 12 45.01 12.73 -2.08
CA ARG A 12 45.77 11.68 -1.43
C ARG A 12 46.25 10.69 -2.49
N SER A 13 47.52 10.69 -2.80
CA SER A 13 48.20 9.71 -3.62
C SER A 13 48.38 8.41 -2.83
N LEU A 14 47.78 7.33 -3.32
CA LEU A 14 48.08 5.97 -2.86
C LEU A 14 49.42 5.55 -3.44
N GLN A 15 50.44 5.47 -2.60
CA GLN A 15 51.70 4.82 -2.97
C GLN A 15 51.57 3.32 -2.79
N VAL A 16 51.57 2.60 -3.90
CA VAL A 16 51.73 1.14 -3.94
C VAL A 16 53.20 0.83 -3.89
N SER A 17 53.69 0.29 -2.78
CA SER A 17 55.04 -0.25 -2.67
C SER A 17 55.03 -1.71 -3.12
N THR A 18 55.60 -1.97 -4.28
CA THR A 18 55.95 -3.31 -4.76
C THR A 18 57.17 -3.82 -4.04
N GLY A 19 57.02 -4.54 -2.96
CA GLY A 19 58.09 -5.30 -2.30
C GLY A 19 58.29 -6.67 -3.01
N ARG A 20 59.49 -6.81 -3.63
CA ARG A 20 59.94 -8.04 -4.25
C ARG A 20 60.52 -8.97 -3.18
N CYS A 21 59.88 -10.08 -2.86
CA CYS A 21 60.38 -11.11 -1.95
C CYS A 21 61.31 -12.08 -2.69
N THR A 22 62.59 -12.00 -2.40
CA THR A 22 63.58 -13.05 -2.75
C THR A 22 64.07 -13.70 -1.45
N GLY A 23 63.94 -15.01 -1.30
CA GLY A 23 64.57 -15.72 -0.18
C GLY A 23 63.80 -16.97 0.26
N VAL A 24 64.43 -18.07 0.04
CA VAL A 24 64.01 -19.45 0.35
C VAL A 24 63.96 -19.72 1.86
N ASN A 25 63.08 -20.65 2.24
CA ASN A 25 62.99 -21.41 3.50
C ASN A 25 62.40 -20.66 4.72
N GLY A 26 61.17 -21.03 5.03
CA GLY A 26 60.55 -20.68 6.28
C GLY A 26 59.03 -20.59 6.13
N CYS A 27 58.39 -21.68 5.81
CA CYS A 27 56.94 -21.76 5.86
C CYS A 27 56.51 -21.85 7.34
N LEU A 28 56.52 -20.73 8.04
CA LEU A 28 55.85 -20.59 9.33
C LEU A 28 54.45 -20.07 9.03
N ALA A 29 53.51 -20.90 9.29
CA ALA A 29 52.10 -20.64 9.20
C ALA A 29 51.74 -19.39 10.03
N LEU A 30 51.67 -18.26 9.36
CA LEU A 30 50.88 -17.13 9.87
C LEU A 30 49.41 -17.41 9.49
N ALA A 31 48.81 -18.25 10.29
CA ALA A 31 47.34 -18.31 10.42
C ALA A 31 46.89 -16.97 11.03
N GLY A 32 47.02 -15.93 10.26
CA GLY A 32 46.32 -14.67 10.44
C GLY A 32 45.16 -14.68 9.46
N SER A 33 44.15 -15.46 9.76
CA SER A 33 42.84 -15.30 9.18
C SER A 33 42.36 -13.92 9.64
N SER A 34 42.64 -12.90 8.84
CA SER A 34 41.76 -11.73 8.83
C SER A 34 40.44 -12.20 8.23
N GLU A 35 39.76 -13.03 8.98
CA GLU A 35 38.32 -13.11 8.91
C GLU A 35 37.88 -11.67 9.15
N THR A 36 37.66 -10.96 8.07
CA THR A 36 36.79 -9.79 8.11
C THR A 36 35.50 -10.35 8.65
N ASP A 37 35.31 -10.17 9.96
CA ASP A 37 34.04 -10.34 10.61
C ASP A 37 33.02 -9.50 9.85
N PHE A 38 32.44 -10.07 8.83
CA PHE A 38 31.15 -9.70 8.34
C PHE A 38 30.20 -10.01 9.50
N GLN A 39 30.25 -9.13 10.53
CA GLN A 39 29.36 -9.20 11.66
C GLN A 39 27.95 -9.18 11.09
N GLY A 40 27.49 -10.42 10.84
CA GLY A 40 26.10 -10.79 11.00
C GLY A 40 25.06 -9.86 10.44
N VAL A 41 25.19 -9.38 9.20
CA VAL A 41 24.00 -8.98 8.44
C VAL A 41 23.23 -10.27 8.20
N LYS A 42 22.27 -10.54 9.09
CA LYS A 42 21.31 -11.61 8.88
C LYS A 42 20.61 -11.33 7.55
N LEU A 43 21.01 -12.03 6.49
CA LEU A 43 20.41 -11.96 5.15
C LEU A 43 18.99 -12.56 5.13
N SER A 44 18.29 -12.56 6.25
CA SER A 44 16.90 -12.97 6.31
C SER A 44 16.02 -11.80 5.90
N THR A 45 15.13 -12.03 4.95
CA THR A 45 14.08 -11.08 4.60
C THR A 45 13.25 -10.73 5.84
N PHE A 46 12.97 -9.45 6.04
CA PHE A 46 12.15 -9.00 7.16
C PHE A 46 10.75 -9.63 7.06
N HIS A 47 10.30 -10.23 8.15
CA HIS A 47 8.96 -10.77 8.28
C HIS A 47 8.28 -10.15 9.51
N PRO A 48 7.19 -9.36 9.32
CA PRO A 48 6.52 -8.70 10.43
C PRO A 48 5.83 -9.71 11.34
N LYS A 49 6.01 -9.54 12.64
CA LYS A 49 5.25 -10.26 13.66
C LYS A 49 3.97 -9.50 13.97
N SER A 50 3.02 -10.16 14.62
CA SER A 50 1.72 -9.55 14.98
C SER A 50 1.84 -8.31 15.87
N GLY A 51 2.90 -8.22 16.69
CA GLY A 51 3.19 -7.07 17.56
C GLY A 51 3.82 -5.87 16.84
N ASP A 52 4.41 -6.09 15.68
CA ASP A 52 5.10 -5.02 14.92
C ASP A 52 4.14 -4.20 14.05
N ILE A 53 2.88 -4.66 13.93
CA ILE A 53 1.89 -4.07 13.04
C ILE A 53 1.12 -2.97 13.77
N THR A 54 1.38 -1.74 13.41
CA THR A 54 0.57 -0.58 13.83
C THR A 54 -0.54 -0.33 12.82
N ARG A 55 -1.79 -0.25 13.29
CA ARG A 55 -2.96 0.05 12.45
C ARG A 55 -3.43 1.46 12.71
N LYS A 56 -3.66 2.21 11.64
CA LYS A 56 -4.20 3.56 11.67
C LYS A 56 -5.63 3.58 11.16
N TRP A 57 -6.33 4.66 11.44
CA TRP A 57 -7.66 4.94 10.92
C TRP A 57 -7.58 6.08 9.94
N TYR A 58 -8.16 5.90 8.75
CA TYR A 58 -8.23 6.93 7.71
C TYR A 58 -9.67 7.25 7.37
N VAL A 59 -9.97 8.54 7.23
CA VAL A 59 -11.23 9.04 6.67
C VAL A 59 -10.99 9.53 5.26
N ILE A 60 -11.87 9.15 4.36
CA ILE A 60 -11.86 9.49 2.94
C ILE A 60 -13.19 10.11 2.59
N ASP A 61 -13.18 11.30 2.02
CA ASP A 61 -14.36 11.90 1.41
C ASP A 61 -14.49 11.40 -0.03
N ALA A 62 -15.65 10.81 -0.33
CA ALA A 62 -15.96 10.29 -1.67
C ALA A 62 -16.58 11.34 -2.61
N THR A 63 -16.78 12.58 -2.15
CA THR A 63 -17.39 13.65 -2.95
C THR A 63 -16.57 13.86 -4.22
N ASP A 64 -17.23 13.77 -5.39
CA ASP A 64 -16.64 13.93 -6.73
C ASP A 64 -15.47 13.00 -7.06
N VAL A 65 -15.21 12.01 -6.21
CA VAL A 65 -14.15 11.02 -6.44
C VAL A 65 -14.62 9.95 -7.41
N VAL A 66 -13.81 9.62 -8.42
CA VAL A 66 -14.13 8.53 -9.36
C VAL A 66 -14.09 7.18 -8.65
N LEU A 67 -15.20 6.42 -8.74
CA LEU A 67 -15.39 5.11 -8.09
C LEU A 67 -14.20 4.16 -8.28
N GLY A 68 -13.68 4.01 -9.51
CA GLY A 68 -12.57 3.10 -9.78
C GLY A 68 -11.27 3.52 -9.12
N LYS A 69 -11.00 4.82 -9.07
CA LYS A 69 -9.81 5.39 -8.42
C LYS A 69 -9.87 5.18 -6.91
N LEU A 70 -11.02 5.51 -6.31
CA LEU A 70 -11.27 5.27 -4.89
C LEU A 70 -11.07 3.79 -4.54
N ALA A 71 -11.75 2.90 -5.27
CA ALA A 71 -11.70 1.47 -5.00
C ALA A 71 -10.28 0.89 -5.10
N SER A 72 -9.49 1.27 -6.12
CA SER A 72 -8.10 0.80 -6.27
C SER A 72 -7.18 1.30 -5.16
N THR A 73 -7.29 2.56 -4.77
CA THR A 73 -6.46 3.15 -3.70
C THR A 73 -6.80 2.53 -2.34
N VAL A 74 -8.09 2.40 -2.03
CA VAL A 74 -8.56 1.78 -0.78
C VAL A 74 -8.14 0.31 -0.71
N ALA A 75 -8.36 -0.46 -1.77
CA ALA A 75 -8.07 -1.88 -1.78
C ALA A 75 -6.56 -2.16 -1.66
N ASP A 76 -5.76 -1.53 -2.47
CA ASP A 76 -4.35 -1.90 -2.64
C ASP A 76 -3.44 -1.20 -1.63
N LEU A 77 -3.61 0.10 -1.44
CA LEU A 77 -2.77 0.86 -0.52
C LEU A 77 -3.21 0.67 0.92
N LEU A 78 -4.47 0.97 1.24
CA LEU A 78 -4.91 1.08 2.63
C LEU A 78 -5.29 -0.27 3.23
N LEU A 79 -6.24 -1.01 2.66
CA LEU A 79 -6.70 -2.27 3.24
C LEU A 79 -5.65 -3.38 3.21
N ARG A 80 -4.80 -3.43 2.20
CA ARG A 80 -3.68 -4.38 2.14
C ARG A 80 -2.42 -3.85 2.84
N GLY A 81 -2.30 -2.54 3.00
CA GLY A 81 -1.15 -1.92 3.67
C GLY A 81 0.11 -1.84 2.81
N LYS A 82 -0.01 -1.80 1.48
CA LYS A 82 1.14 -1.70 0.57
C LYS A 82 1.93 -0.39 0.70
N HIS A 83 1.36 0.64 1.31
CA HIS A 83 2.05 1.89 1.60
C HIS A 83 3.07 1.76 2.74
N LYS A 84 3.01 0.67 3.52
CA LYS A 84 3.90 0.43 4.64
C LYS A 84 5.13 -0.36 4.22
N PRO A 85 6.35 -0.01 4.70
CA PRO A 85 7.57 -0.77 4.41
C PRO A 85 7.53 -2.20 4.99
N GLN A 86 6.71 -2.42 6.02
CA GLN A 86 6.52 -3.71 6.69
C GLN A 86 5.52 -4.63 5.96
N PHE A 87 5.12 -4.29 4.75
CA PHE A 87 4.16 -5.10 4.00
C PHE A 87 4.68 -6.52 3.75
N ALA A 88 3.88 -7.52 4.10
CA ALA A 88 4.10 -8.92 3.75
C ALA A 88 2.81 -9.55 3.20
N PRO A 89 2.86 -10.34 2.11
CA PRO A 89 1.66 -10.90 1.48
C PRO A 89 0.83 -11.85 2.34
N ASN A 90 1.48 -12.49 3.32
CA ASN A 90 0.89 -13.49 4.21
C ASN A 90 0.36 -12.92 5.53
N VAL A 91 0.59 -11.63 5.78
CA VAL A 91 0.18 -10.95 7.01
C VAL A 91 -0.74 -9.78 6.68
N ASP A 92 -1.78 -9.59 7.48
CA ASP A 92 -2.69 -8.45 7.35
C ASP A 92 -2.12 -7.22 8.07
N ALA A 93 -1.34 -6.42 7.34
CA ALA A 93 -0.73 -5.17 7.83
C ALA A 93 -1.59 -3.92 7.55
N GLY A 94 -2.77 -4.08 6.97
CA GLY A 94 -3.62 -2.97 6.52
C GLY A 94 -4.28 -2.18 7.63
N ASP A 95 -4.78 -1.01 7.27
CA ASP A 95 -5.40 -0.03 8.14
C ASP A 95 -6.93 -0.08 8.08
N HIS A 96 -7.58 0.63 8.99
CA HIS A 96 -9.02 0.85 8.95
C HIS A 96 -9.34 2.05 8.07
N VAL A 97 -10.36 1.91 7.23
CA VAL A 97 -10.76 2.93 6.27
C VAL A 97 -12.23 3.26 6.47
N ILE A 98 -12.51 4.55 6.63
CA ILE A 98 -13.85 5.10 6.70
C ILE A 98 -14.07 5.91 5.43
N ILE A 99 -15.13 5.61 4.69
CA ILE A 99 -15.54 6.38 3.51
C ILE A 99 -16.83 7.11 3.86
N ILE A 100 -16.86 8.41 3.67
CA ILE A 100 -18.03 9.28 3.87
C ILE A 100 -18.53 9.81 2.54
N ASN A 101 -19.78 10.33 2.53
CA ASN A 101 -20.42 10.87 1.32
C ASN A 101 -20.52 9.89 0.14
N ALA A 102 -20.80 8.62 0.41
CA ALA A 102 -20.89 7.60 -0.64
C ALA A 102 -21.94 7.91 -1.73
N ASP A 103 -22.97 8.68 -1.41
CA ASP A 103 -24.00 9.11 -2.37
C ASP A 103 -23.45 10.04 -3.46
N LYS A 104 -22.40 10.81 -3.15
CA LYS A 104 -21.84 11.84 -4.03
C LYS A 104 -20.69 11.32 -4.90
N ILE A 105 -20.51 10.01 -4.98
CA ILE A 105 -19.43 9.42 -5.76
C ILE A 105 -19.61 9.64 -7.25
N HIS A 106 -18.54 10.00 -7.94
CA HIS A 106 -18.56 10.24 -9.37
C HIS A 106 -18.37 8.94 -10.18
N VAL A 107 -19.28 8.71 -11.13
CA VAL A 107 -19.16 7.65 -12.14
C VAL A 107 -19.45 8.26 -13.50
N SER A 108 -18.58 7.97 -14.49
CA SER A 108 -18.79 8.46 -15.86
C SER A 108 -20.20 8.12 -16.36
N SER A 109 -20.87 9.09 -17.00
CA SER A 109 -22.24 8.96 -17.53
C SER A 109 -22.40 7.72 -18.42
N THR A 110 -21.43 7.44 -19.26
CA THR A 110 -21.41 6.27 -20.15
C THR A 110 -21.40 4.95 -19.34
N LYS A 111 -20.60 4.87 -18.26
CA LYS A 111 -20.56 3.68 -17.41
C LYS A 111 -21.84 3.52 -16.60
N ARG A 112 -22.39 4.62 -16.08
CA ARG A 112 -23.60 4.61 -15.27
C ARG A 112 -24.79 3.92 -15.98
N GLY A 113 -24.94 4.17 -17.28
CA GLY A 113 -26.02 3.58 -18.06
C GLY A 113 -25.69 2.22 -18.72
N ARG A 114 -24.42 2.01 -19.09
CA ARG A 114 -24.00 0.86 -19.91
C ARG A 114 -23.54 -0.34 -19.08
N GLU A 115 -22.95 -0.12 -17.91
CA GLU A 115 -22.45 -1.21 -17.07
C GLU A 115 -23.60 -1.91 -16.36
N MET A 116 -23.72 -3.22 -16.58
CA MET A 116 -24.76 -4.05 -16.00
C MET A 116 -24.19 -4.87 -14.86
N ARG A 117 -24.90 -4.91 -13.74
CA ARG A 117 -24.63 -5.79 -12.61
C ARG A 117 -25.61 -6.97 -12.65
N TYR A 118 -25.06 -8.17 -12.55
CA TYR A 118 -25.83 -9.40 -12.59
C TYR A 118 -25.80 -10.09 -11.23
N ARG A 119 -26.96 -10.61 -10.82
CA ARG A 119 -27.12 -11.43 -9.64
C ARG A 119 -27.98 -12.64 -9.98
N HIS A 120 -27.52 -13.82 -9.62
CA HIS A 120 -28.23 -15.06 -9.85
C HIS A 120 -28.69 -15.70 -8.53
N SER A 121 -29.95 -16.20 -8.46
CA SER A 121 -30.47 -16.81 -7.25
C SER A 121 -30.13 -18.31 -7.10
N GLY A 122 -29.59 -18.92 -8.13
CA GLY A 122 -29.35 -20.38 -8.21
C GLY A 122 -30.47 -21.20 -8.84
N TYR A 123 -31.65 -20.63 -9.03
CA TYR A 123 -32.80 -21.32 -9.64
C TYR A 123 -32.89 -21.01 -11.13
N PRO A 124 -33.50 -21.90 -11.94
CA PRO A 124 -33.78 -21.65 -13.34
C PRO A 124 -34.52 -20.33 -13.53
N GLY A 125 -34.08 -19.47 -14.45
CA GLY A 125 -34.67 -18.14 -14.67
C GLY A 125 -34.34 -17.09 -13.58
N GLY A 126 -33.52 -17.42 -12.60
CA GLY A 126 -33.21 -16.54 -11.47
C GLY A 126 -32.17 -15.46 -11.73
N LEU A 127 -31.81 -15.14 -12.98
CA LEU A 127 -30.91 -14.05 -13.34
C LEU A 127 -31.60 -12.69 -13.18
N LYS A 128 -31.06 -11.84 -12.35
CA LYS A 128 -31.45 -10.43 -12.18
C LYS A 128 -30.35 -9.53 -12.69
N SER A 129 -30.71 -8.53 -13.50
CA SER A 129 -29.80 -7.52 -14.02
C SER A 129 -30.30 -6.13 -13.64
N MET A 130 -29.36 -5.24 -13.29
CA MET A 130 -29.63 -3.83 -13.07
C MET A 130 -28.44 -3.01 -13.55
N THR A 131 -28.68 -1.77 -13.97
CA THR A 131 -27.60 -0.87 -14.36
C THR A 131 -26.82 -0.40 -13.15
N LEU A 132 -25.56 0.00 -13.36
CA LEU A 132 -24.74 0.56 -12.29
C LEU A 132 -25.39 1.80 -11.67
N GLY A 133 -26.04 2.66 -12.48
CA GLY A 133 -26.78 3.81 -12.02
C GLY A 133 -27.90 3.44 -11.05
N GLN A 134 -28.77 2.52 -11.45
CA GLN A 134 -29.85 2.02 -10.59
C GLN A 134 -29.33 1.39 -9.28
N SER A 135 -28.16 0.72 -9.35
CA SER A 135 -27.53 0.14 -8.18
C SER A 135 -26.96 1.20 -7.22
N LEU A 136 -26.41 2.30 -7.74
CA LEU A 136 -25.95 3.44 -6.95
C LEU A 136 -27.12 4.18 -6.30
N ASP A 137 -28.19 4.43 -7.04
CA ASP A 137 -29.37 5.12 -6.53
C ASP A 137 -30.10 4.30 -5.44
N ALA A 138 -30.02 2.96 -5.51
CA ALA A 138 -30.63 2.07 -4.51
C ALA A 138 -29.74 1.91 -3.25
N ASN A 139 -28.45 1.61 -3.42
CA ASN A 139 -27.53 1.33 -2.32
C ASN A 139 -26.08 1.68 -2.68
N PRO A 140 -25.65 2.94 -2.53
CA PRO A 140 -24.30 3.39 -2.87
C PRO A 140 -23.22 2.73 -2.01
N VAL A 141 -23.49 2.51 -0.73
CA VAL A 141 -22.59 1.83 0.21
C VAL A 141 -22.17 0.47 -0.33
N ARG A 142 -23.15 -0.36 -0.71
CA ARG A 142 -22.90 -1.69 -1.23
C ARG A 142 -22.14 -1.68 -2.55
N VAL A 143 -22.38 -0.71 -3.43
CA VAL A 143 -21.67 -0.59 -4.70
C VAL A 143 -20.20 -0.33 -4.47
N ILE A 144 -19.84 0.51 -3.50
CA ILE A 144 -18.44 0.80 -3.14
C ILE A 144 -17.80 -0.44 -2.52
N GLU A 145 -18.46 -1.09 -1.57
CA GLU A 145 -17.95 -2.32 -0.94
C GLU A 145 -17.67 -3.42 -1.96
N GLU A 146 -18.61 -3.69 -2.87
CA GLU A 146 -18.45 -4.68 -3.94
C GLU A 146 -17.32 -4.30 -4.92
N SER A 147 -17.17 -3.01 -5.22
CA SER A 147 -16.09 -2.52 -6.09
C SER A 147 -14.72 -2.69 -5.45
N VAL A 148 -14.58 -2.40 -4.16
CA VAL A 148 -13.35 -2.64 -3.40
C VAL A 148 -13.08 -4.13 -3.26
N ALA A 149 -14.08 -4.93 -2.94
CA ALA A 149 -13.96 -6.39 -2.81
C ALA A 149 -13.49 -7.04 -4.12
N GLY A 150 -14.00 -6.58 -5.27
CA GLY A 150 -13.57 -7.05 -6.60
C GLY A 150 -12.11 -6.74 -6.94
N MET A 151 -11.51 -5.70 -6.33
CA MET A 151 -10.11 -5.34 -6.50
C MET A 151 -9.17 -6.01 -5.49
N MET A 152 -9.74 -6.75 -4.54
CA MET A 152 -8.97 -7.52 -3.56
C MET A 152 -8.76 -8.97 -4.03
N PRO A 153 -7.67 -9.63 -3.66
CA PRO A 153 -7.48 -11.05 -3.97
C PRO A 153 -8.52 -11.93 -3.24
N HIS A 154 -9.02 -12.98 -3.90
CA HIS A 154 -10.05 -13.86 -3.35
C HIS A 154 -9.47 -14.90 -2.38
N ASN A 155 -9.04 -14.47 -1.20
CA ASN A 155 -8.47 -15.35 -0.17
C ASN A 155 -9.02 -15.02 1.23
N LYS A 156 -8.63 -15.84 2.22
CA LYS A 156 -9.06 -15.64 3.62
C LYS A 156 -8.60 -14.30 4.20
N LEU A 157 -7.39 -13.86 3.86
CA LEU A 157 -6.84 -12.58 4.34
C LEU A 157 -7.65 -11.39 3.84
N SER A 158 -8.03 -11.38 2.57
CA SER A 158 -8.87 -10.32 2.02
C SER A 158 -10.24 -10.24 2.68
N ARG A 159 -10.84 -11.38 3.03
CA ARG A 159 -12.11 -11.39 3.77
C ARG A 159 -11.98 -10.76 5.16
N ALA A 160 -10.82 -10.92 5.80
CA ALA A 160 -10.52 -10.25 7.07
C ALA A 160 -10.24 -8.75 6.87
N SER A 161 -9.52 -8.39 5.79
CA SER A 161 -9.20 -6.99 5.49
C SER A 161 -10.41 -6.16 5.09
N ILE A 162 -11.38 -6.73 4.35
CA ILE A 162 -12.63 -6.04 3.97
C ILE A 162 -13.46 -5.65 5.20
N LYS A 163 -13.39 -6.38 6.30
CA LYS A 163 -14.09 -6.01 7.55
C LYS A 163 -13.59 -4.71 8.18
N LYS A 164 -12.44 -4.20 7.76
CA LYS A 164 -11.87 -2.92 8.18
C LYS A 164 -12.35 -1.74 7.33
N LEU A 165 -13.13 -2.01 6.29
CA LEU A 165 -13.77 -1.01 5.47
C LEU A 165 -15.12 -0.65 6.07
N HIS A 166 -15.35 0.64 6.31
CA HIS A 166 -16.60 1.20 6.80
C HIS A 166 -17.06 2.27 5.83
N VAL A 167 -18.23 2.10 5.22
CA VAL A 167 -18.77 3.02 4.21
C VAL A 167 -20.06 3.64 4.73
N PHE A 168 -20.17 4.97 4.63
CA PHE A 168 -21.32 5.73 5.04
C PHE A 168 -21.86 6.57 3.87
N ALA A 169 -23.17 6.59 3.71
CA ALA A 169 -23.83 7.37 2.67
C ALA A 169 -23.69 8.89 2.95
N GLY A 170 -23.86 9.29 4.20
CA GLY A 170 -23.76 10.67 4.64
C GLY A 170 -22.37 11.09 5.10
N GLU A 171 -22.29 12.27 5.70
CA GLU A 171 -21.07 12.87 6.22
C GLU A 171 -20.71 12.37 7.62
N GLU A 172 -21.72 12.00 8.42
CA GLU A 172 -21.51 11.57 9.79
C GLU A 172 -21.09 10.10 9.89
N HIS A 173 -20.17 9.83 10.81
CA HIS A 173 -19.70 8.48 11.10
C HIS A 173 -19.51 8.26 12.62
N PRO A 174 -19.75 7.05 13.16
CA PRO A 174 -19.67 6.77 14.60
C PRO A 174 -18.24 6.63 15.14
N TYR A 175 -17.23 6.64 14.27
CA TYR A 175 -15.83 6.35 14.65
C TYR A 175 -14.99 7.59 14.99
N ALA A 176 -15.60 8.73 15.33
CA ALA A 176 -14.88 9.95 15.71
C ALA A 176 -13.92 9.74 16.91
N GLY A 177 -14.26 8.83 17.84
CA GLY A 177 -13.43 8.49 18.98
C GLY A 177 -12.08 7.85 18.65
N GLN A 178 -11.93 7.29 17.45
CA GLN A 178 -10.67 6.68 16.96
C GLN A 178 -9.68 7.71 16.40
N LYS A 179 -10.07 9.00 16.34
CA LYS A 179 -9.26 10.12 15.80
C LYS A 179 -8.65 9.77 14.43
N PRO A 180 -9.50 9.48 13.43
CA PRO A 180 -9.01 9.09 12.11
C PRO A 180 -8.27 10.24 11.44
N GLU A 181 -7.19 9.90 10.69
CA GLU A 181 -6.43 10.83 9.85
C GLU A 181 -7.19 11.03 8.53
N THR A 182 -7.28 12.26 8.03
CA THR A 182 -7.86 12.54 6.71
C THR A 182 -6.89 12.10 5.61
N PHE A 183 -7.41 11.35 4.63
CA PHE A 183 -6.65 10.94 3.47
C PHE A 183 -7.16 11.64 2.22
N GLU A 184 -6.34 12.50 1.62
CA GLU A 184 -6.69 13.23 0.43
C GLU A 184 -6.27 12.48 -0.84
N PHE A 185 -7.18 12.38 -1.79
CA PHE A 185 -6.88 11.86 -3.12
C PHE A 185 -6.28 12.97 -3.98
N LYS A 186 -5.09 12.74 -4.50
CA LYS A 186 -4.57 13.58 -5.59
C LYS A 186 -5.33 13.22 -6.88
N GLN A 187 -6.50 13.76 -7.04
CA GLN A 187 -7.24 13.70 -8.31
C GLN A 187 -6.84 14.86 -9.20
N VAL A 188 -6.40 14.52 -10.39
CA VAL A 188 -6.43 15.47 -11.48
C VAL A 188 -7.88 15.46 -11.95
N ALA A 189 -8.63 16.51 -11.64
CA ALA A 189 -9.93 16.73 -12.23
C ALA A 189 -9.74 16.82 -13.74
N GLN A 190 -10.40 15.93 -14.50
CA GLN A 190 -10.51 16.00 -15.94
C GLN A 190 -11.87 16.60 -16.28
#